data_529a435ef27fd60f004a10ef1c4d2096
#
_entry.id   529a435ef27fd60f004a10ef1c4d2096
#
_cell.length_a   1.000
_cell.length_b   1.000
_cell.length_c   1.000
_cell.angle_alpha   90.00
_cell.angle_beta   90.00
_cell.angle_gamma   90.00
#
_symmetry.space_group_name_H-M   'P 1'
#
loop_
_entity.id
_entity.type
_entity.pdbx_description
1 polymer ?
#
loop_
_entity_poly.entity_id
_entity_poly.type
_entity_poly.pdbx_seq_one_letter_code
_entity_poly.pdbx_strand_id
1 'polypeptide(L)'
;MNIENNITRFEAELAKVQRPGMDKLLEYIQKSDFYKAPASTKYHLAAPGGLLQHSLNVLDALRGLLSWQSADAEEGSGYWEYMAAGKVVDTISDDSVIMMALLHDICKTHFYGTSTRNQKNDATGKWEKVPFYTVNDMMPLGHGPKSAMIIKQYTTLT
;
A
#
# COMPACT_ATOMS: atom_id res chain seq x y z
N MET A 1 7.17 -14.31 -3.00
CA MET A 1 6.76 -12.95 -3.42
C MET A 1 7.59 -12.57 -4.65
N ASN A 2 6.95 -12.19 -5.75
CA ASN A 2 7.63 -11.70 -6.97
C ASN A 2 7.47 -10.17 -7.03
N ILE A 3 8.53 -9.46 -6.68
CA ILE A 3 8.49 -7.99 -6.56
C ILE A 3 8.25 -7.33 -7.93
N GLU A 4 8.85 -7.82 -9.02
CA GLU A 4 8.69 -7.25 -10.36
C GLU A 4 7.24 -7.35 -10.86
N ASN A 5 6.62 -8.51 -10.71
CA ASN A 5 5.20 -8.69 -11.05
C ASN A 5 4.30 -7.79 -10.19
N ASN A 6 4.65 -7.63 -8.92
CA ASN A 6 3.89 -6.75 -8.03
C ASN A 6 4.02 -5.27 -8.43
N ILE A 7 5.21 -4.82 -8.83
CA ILE A 7 5.41 -3.45 -9.36
C ILE A 7 4.55 -3.25 -10.60
N THR A 8 4.64 -4.16 -11.57
CA THR A 8 3.85 -4.08 -12.80
C THR A 8 2.35 -3.99 -12.49
N ARG A 9 1.86 -4.82 -11.58
CA ARG A 9 0.45 -4.81 -11.17
C ARG A 9 0.06 -3.53 -10.45
N PHE A 10 0.88 -3.07 -9.51
CA PHE A 10 0.63 -1.85 -8.74
C PHE A 10 0.55 -0.63 -9.66
N GLU A 11 1.50 -0.47 -10.57
CA GLU A 11 1.52 0.64 -11.52
C GLU A 11 0.34 0.57 -12.50
N ALA A 12 -0.03 -0.63 -12.98
CA ALA A 12 -1.19 -0.81 -13.84
C ALA A 12 -2.51 -0.44 -13.14
N GLU A 13 -2.66 -0.79 -11.86
CA GLU A 13 -3.84 -0.40 -11.09
C GLU A 13 -3.85 1.12 -10.83
N LEU A 14 -2.71 1.69 -10.44
CA LEU A 14 -2.62 3.13 -10.18
C LEU A 14 -2.85 3.98 -11.42
N ALA A 15 -2.46 3.49 -12.61
CA ALA A 15 -2.69 4.15 -13.90
C ALA A 15 -4.16 4.28 -14.30
N LYS A 16 -5.06 3.50 -13.68
CA LYS A 16 -6.51 3.62 -13.89
C LYS A 16 -7.10 4.89 -13.26
N VAL A 17 -6.41 5.46 -12.27
CA VAL A 17 -6.89 6.64 -11.52
C VAL A 17 -6.79 7.90 -12.39
N GLN A 18 -7.94 8.47 -12.76
CA GLN A 18 -8.05 9.62 -13.65
C GLN A 18 -8.05 10.95 -12.88
N ARG A 19 -7.00 11.19 -12.06
CA ARG A 19 -6.84 12.43 -11.29
C ARG A 19 -5.60 13.20 -11.69
N PRO A 20 -5.64 14.54 -11.74
CA PRO A 20 -4.45 15.34 -12.02
C PRO A 20 -3.33 15.06 -11.02
N GLY A 21 -2.09 14.96 -11.49
CA GLY A 21 -0.88 14.80 -10.66
C GLY A 21 -0.55 13.36 -10.26
N MET A 22 -1.31 12.37 -10.73
CA MET A 22 -1.01 10.95 -10.48
C MET A 22 0.32 10.51 -11.09
N ASP A 23 0.73 11.11 -12.20
CA ASP A 23 2.05 10.94 -12.82
C ASP A 23 3.19 11.32 -11.87
N LYS A 24 3.06 12.45 -11.20
CA LYS A 24 4.04 12.94 -10.22
C LYS A 24 4.05 12.10 -8.94
N LEU A 25 2.88 11.64 -8.50
CA LEU A 25 2.78 10.73 -7.36
C LEU A 25 3.44 9.38 -7.67
N LEU A 26 3.21 8.84 -8.86
CA LEU A 26 3.87 7.61 -9.30
C LEU A 26 5.40 7.80 -9.38
N GLU A 27 5.86 8.92 -9.93
CA GLU A 27 7.30 9.26 -9.97
C GLU A 27 7.92 9.33 -8.56
N TYR A 28 7.21 9.91 -7.59
CA TYR A 28 7.63 9.91 -6.18
C TYR A 28 7.76 8.49 -5.64
N ILE A 29 6.75 7.63 -5.87
CA ILE A 29 6.74 6.24 -5.40
C ILE A 29 7.94 5.47 -6.00
N GLN A 30 8.17 5.60 -7.30
CA GLN A 30 9.27 4.95 -8.02
C GLN A 30 10.66 5.38 -7.52
N LYS A 31 10.81 6.65 -7.14
CA LYS A 31 12.08 7.20 -6.60
C LYS A 31 12.27 6.90 -5.11
N SER A 32 11.21 6.56 -4.40
CA SER A 32 11.25 6.21 -2.98
C SER A 32 11.69 4.75 -2.76
N ASP A 33 11.70 4.33 -1.52
CA ASP A 33 11.92 2.94 -1.13
C ASP A 33 10.63 2.10 -1.06
N PHE A 34 9.48 2.63 -1.50
CA PHE A 34 8.16 1.99 -1.38
C PHE A 34 8.16 0.54 -1.88
N TYR A 35 8.76 0.29 -3.05
CA TYR A 35 8.81 -1.04 -3.63
C TYR A 35 9.74 -2.02 -2.90
N LYS A 36 10.60 -1.52 -2.03
CA LYS A 36 11.60 -2.31 -1.28
C LYS A 36 11.29 -2.37 0.21
N ALA A 37 10.50 -1.43 0.73
CA ALA A 37 10.18 -1.32 2.14
C ALA A 37 9.41 -2.56 2.65
N PRO A 38 9.61 -2.96 3.92
CA PRO A 38 8.77 -3.96 4.57
C PRO A 38 7.42 -3.35 4.95
N ALA A 39 6.38 -4.16 5.12
CA ALA A 39 5.10 -3.71 5.65
C ALA A 39 5.13 -3.49 7.17
N SER A 40 6.00 -4.21 7.87
CA SER A 40 6.19 -4.10 9.32
C SER A 40 7.63 -4.44 9.71
N THR A 41 8.01 -4.14 10.96
CA THR A 41 9.35 -4.48 11.47
C THR A 41 9.50 -5.96 11.84
N LYS A 42 8.41 -6.64 12.19
CA LYS A 42 8.48 -7.98 12.80
C LYS A 42 7.34 -8.91 12.40
N TYR A 43 6.16 -8.35 12.13
CA TYR A 43 4.94 -9.15 11.99
C TYR A 43 4.70 -9.59 10.53
N HIS A 44 3.61 -9.11 9.91
CA HIS A 44 3.29 -9.47 8.55
C HIS A 44 4.21 -8.79 7.54
N LEU A 45 4.67 -9.54 6.55
CA LEU A 45 5.46 -9.05 5.42
C LEU A 45 6.68 -8.19 5.85
N ALA A 46 7.36 -8.60 6.93
CA ALA A 46 8.60 -8.00 7.42
C ALA A 46 9.79 -8.42 6.54
N ALA A 47 9.72 -8.14 5.25
CA ALA A 47 10.70 -8.51 4.23
C ALA A 47 10.73 -7.46 3.12
N PRO A 48 11.81 -7.40 2.31
CA PRO A 48 11.86 -6.51 1.15
C PRO A 48 10.67 -6.70 0.21
N GLY A 49 10.03 -5.60 -0.20
CA GLY A 49 8.81 -5.62 -1.01
C GLY A 49 7.52 -5.90 -0.24
N GLY A 50 7.62 -6.02 1.09
CA GLY A 50 6.46 -6.32 1.94
C GLY A 50 5.39 -5.25 1.89
N LEU A 51 5.76 -3.97 1.86
CA LEU A 51 4.83 -2.84 1.77
C LEU A 51 4.03 -2.88 0.46
N LEU A 52 4.70 -3.11 -0.66
CA LEU A 52 4.07 -3.27 -1.97
C LEU A 52 3.08 -4.44 -1.99
N GLN A 53 3.50 -5.61 -1.50
CA GLN A 53 2.62 -6.78 -1.42
C GLN A 53 1.42 -6.53 -0.51
N HIS A 54 1.64 -5.86 0.62
CA HIS A 54 0.56 -5.49 1.55
C HIS A 54 -0.48 -4.60 0.88
N SER A 55 -0.05 -3.57 0.17
CA SER A 55 -0.95 -2.65 -0.55
C SER A 55 -1.80 -3.39 -1.59
N LEU A 56 -1.22 -4.33 -2.35
CA LEU A 56 -1.97 -5.15 -3.29
C LEU A 56 -2.94 -6.12 -2.60
N ASN A 57 -2.55 -6.71 -1.47
CA ASN A 57 -3.44 -7.57 -0.68
C ASN A 57 -4.63 -6.77 -0.13
N VAL A 58 -4.42 -5.53 0.28
CA VAL A 58 -5.50 -4.64 0.74
C VAL A 58 -6.45 -4.31 -0.41
N LEU A 59 -5.94 -4.08 -1.63
CA LEU A 59 -6.78 -3.86 -2.82
C LEU A 59 -7.66 -5.10 -3.10
N ASP A 60 -7.07 -6.28 -3.09
CA ASP A 60 -7.82 -7.52 -3.32
C ASP A 60 -8.89 -7.76 -2.24
N ALA A 61 -8.52 -7.54 -0.98
CA ALA A 61 -9.46 -7.69 0.14
C ALA A 61 -10.60 -6.66 0.06
N LEU A 62 -10.30 -5.40 -0.25
CA LEU A 62 -11.31 -4.35 -0.38
C LEU A 62 -12.27 -4.65 -1.51
N ARG A 63 -11.77 -5.02 -2.70
CA ARG A 63 -12.60 -5.45 -3.83
C ARG A 63 -13.43 -6.69 -3.52
N GLY A 64 -12.93 -7.59 -2.70
CA GLY A 64 -13.67 -8.78 -2.22
C GLY A 64 -14.79 -8.46 -1.24
N LEU A 65 -14.75 -7.31 -0.57
CA LEU A 65 -15.79 -6.84 0.36
C LEU A 65 -16.86 -5.97 -0.30
N LEU A 66 -16.59 -5.46 -1.49
CA LEU A 66 -17.47 -4.57 -2.25
C LEU A 66 -18.12 -5.30 -3.42
N SER A 67 -19.26 -4.81 -3.87
CA SER A 67 -19.95 -5.31 -5.06
C SER A 67 -19.75 -4.34 -6.22
N TRP A 68 -19.16 -4.82 -7.31
CA TRP A 68 -18.98 -4.00 -8.51
C TRP A 68 -20.30 -3.83 -9.27
N GLN A 69 -20.62 -2.59 -9.63
CA GLN A 69 -21.75 -2.23 -10.48
C GLN A 69 -21.22 -1.52 -11.74
N SER A 70 -21.57 -2.04 -12.90
CA SER A 70 -21.27 -1.38 -14.16
C SER A 70 -22.30 -0.26 -14.39
N ALA A 71 -21.82 0.94 -14.68
CA ALA A 71 -22.70 2.11 -14.88
C ALA A 71 -23.35 2.09 -16.27
N ASP A 72 -22.63 1.56 -17.29
CA ASP A 72 -23.11 1.43 -18.67
C ASP A 72 -22.39 0.26 -19.39
N ALA A 73 -22.92 -0.13 -20.59
CA ALA A 73 -22.36 -1.18 -21.43
C ALA A 73 -20.99 -0.80 -22.05
N GLU A 74 -20.51 0.43 -21.87
CA GLU A 74 -19.19 0.88 -22.30
C GLU A 74 -18.13 0.52 -21.27
N GLU A 75 -17.07 -0.11 -21.73
CA GLU A 75 -15.94 -0.59 -20.90
C GLU A 75 -15.36 0.57 -20.07
N GLY A 76 -15.35 0.40 -18.75
CA GLY A 76 -14.56 1.19 -17.82
C GLY A 76 -15.34 2.15 -16.91
N SER A 77 -16.64 2.35 -17.10
CA SER A 77 -17.46 3.12 -16.15
C SER A 77 -18.16 2.19 -15.17
N GLY A 78 -18.00 2.47 -13.88
CA GLY A 78 -18.63 1.69 -12.83
C GLY A 78 -18.27 2.22 -11.45
N TYR A 79 -18.93 1.65 -10.45
CA TYR A 79 -18.72 1.99 -9.05
C TYR A 79 -18.83 0.75 -8.16
N TRP A 80 -18.33 0.88 -6.97
CA TRP A 80 -18.41 -0.16 -5.96
C TRP A 80 -19.51 0.14 -4.95
N GLU A 81 -20.28 -0.85 -4.57
CA GLU A 81 -21.29 -0.77 -3.51
C GLU A 81 -20.78 -1.45 -2.24
N TYR A 82 -20.91 -0.74 -1.13
CA TYR A 82 -20.78 -1.34 0.18
C TYR A 82 -22.15 -1.82 0.67
N MET A 83 -22.26 -3.11 0.89
CA MET A 83 -23.48 -3.78 1.30
C MET A 83 -23.45 -4.12 2.79
N ALA A 84 -24.51 -3.78 3.51
CA ALA A 84 -24.71 -4.25 4.89
C ALA A 84 -26.18 -4.68 5.09
N ALA A 85 -26.39 -5.83 5.72
CA ALA A 85 -27.72 -6.42 5.95
C ALA A 85 -28.60 -6.50 4.69
N GLY A 86 -27.98 -6.80 3.51
CA GLY A 86 -28.67 -6.91 2.23
C GLY A 86 -29.11 -5.59 1.61
N LYS A 87 -28.59 -4.47 2.08
CA LYS A 87 -28.89 -3.12 1.55
C LYS A 87 -27.60 -2.42 1.15
N VAL A 88 -27.67 -1.61 0.09
CA VAL A 88 -26.59 -0.67 -0.26
C VAL A 88 -26.53 0.41 0.81
N VAL A 89 -25.37 0.55 1.42
CA VAL A 89 -25.10 1.58 2.44
C VAL A 89 -24.42 2.80 1.82
N ASP A 90 -23.47 2.56 0.89
CA ASP A 90 -22.70 3.62 0.24
C ASP A 90 -22.18 3.14 -1.12
N THR A 91 -21.76 4.12 -1.95
CA THR A 91 -21.15 3.88 -3.25
C THR A 91 -19.78 4.55 -3.33
N ILE A 92 -18.80 3.86 -3.92
CA ILE A 92 -17.41 4.31 -3.97
C ILE A 92 -16.91 4.18 -5.40
N SER A 93 -16.27 5.23 -5.94
CA SER A 93 -15.64 5.16 -7.26
C SER A 93 -14.44 4.21 -7.27
N ASP A 94 -14.13 3.60 -8.42
CA ASP A 94 -12.96 2.72 -8.54
C ASP A 94 -11.65 3.47 -8.25
N ASP A 95 -11.53 4.72 -8.68
CA ASP A 95 -10.42 5.61 -8.32
C ASP A 95 -10.20 5.68 -6.81
N SER A 96 -11.27 5.85 -6.04
CA SER A 96 -11.19 5.94 -4.58
C SER A 96 -10.81 4.61 -3.95
N VAL A 97 -11.35 3.49 -4.44
CA VAL A 97 -10.98 2.14 -3.99
C VAL A 97 -9.49 1.88 -4.23
N ILE A 98 -9.00 2.17 -5.44
CA ILE A 98 -7.58 2.00 -5.79
C ILE A 98 -6.70 2.88 -4.89
N MET A 99 -7.01 4.17 -4.78
CA MET A 99 -6.20 5.10 -3.97
C MET A 99 -6.19 4.72 -2.50
N MET A 100 -7.35 4.40 -1.92
CA MET A 100 -7.42 3.96 -0.52
C MET A 100 -6.59 2.70 -0.28
N ALA A 101 -6.71 1.70 -1.14
CA ALA A 101 -6.03 0.43 -0.95
C ALA A 101 -4.52 0.53 -1.20
N LEU A 102 -4.09 1.13 -2.30
CA LEU A 102 -2.69 1.14 -2.69
C LEU A 102 -1.86 2.16 -1.90
N LEU A 103 -2.47 3.26 -1.44
CA LEU A 103 -1.74 4.40 -0.88
C LEU A 103 -1.98 4.63 0.63
N HIS A 104 -2.79 3.79 1.32
CA HIS A 104 -3.09 3.98 2.75
C HIS A 104 -1.82 4.01 3.62
N ASP A 105 -0.80 3.28 3.25
CA ASP A 105 0.47 3.13 3.96
C ASP A 105 1.66 3.81 3.23
N ILE A 106 1.42 4.74 2.29
CA ILE A 106 2.49 5.48 1.59
C ILE A 106 3.39 6.26 2.57
N CYS A 107 2.89 6.57 3.74
CA CYS A 107 3.65 7.19 4.83
C CYS A 107 4.80 6.33 5.35
N LYS A 108 4.84 5.05 4.99
CA LYS A 108 5.94 4.13 5.33
C LYS A 108 7.12 4.21 4.37
N THR A 109 7.08 5.10 3.38
CA THR A 109 8.27 5.45 2.59
C THR A 109 9.31 6.13 3.48
N HIS A 110 10.57 5.71 3.38
CA HIS A 110 11.70 6.19 4.21
C HIS A 110 11.45 6.08 5.72
N PHE A 111 10.58 5.17 6.11
CA PHE A 111 10.13 4.98 7.50
C PHE A 111 10.96 3.93 8.24
N TYR A 112 11.52 2.96 7.51
CA TYR A 112 12.26 1.88 8.11
C TYR A 112 13.77 2.05 7.96
N GLY A 113 14.48 1.75 9.04
CA GLY A 113 15.92 1.53 9.06
C GLY A 113 16.24 0.06 9.28
N THR A 114 17.52 -0.29 9.18
CA THR A 114 18.03 -1.61 9.55
C THR A 114 19.07 -1.49 10.65
N SER A 115 19.04 -2.42 11.59
CA SER A 115 20.05 -2.56 12.64
C SER A 115 20.41 -4.04 12.82
N THR A 116 21.37 -4.36 13.66
CA THR A 116 21.74 -5.75 13.97
C THR A 116 21.58 -6.03 15.45
N ARG A 117 21.15 -7.26 15.76
CA ARG A 117 21.10 -7.77 17.13
C ARG A 117 21.78 -9.12 17.21
N ASN A 118 22.32 -9.42 18.39
CA ASN A 118 22.84 -10.77 18.64
C ASN A 118 21.65 -11.73 18.89
N GLN A 119 21.64 -12.84 18.17
CA GLN A 119 20.65 -13.89 18.32
C GLN A 119 21.36 -15.23 18.36
N LYS A 120 20.94 -16.11 19.29
CA LYS A 120 21.47 -17.45 19.36
C LYS A 120 20.87 -18.29 18.23
N ASN A 121 21.72 -18.92 17.44
CA ASN A 121 21.30 -19.87 16.43
C ASN A 121 20.99 -21.22 17.11
N ASP A 122 19.73 -21.61 17.09
CA ASP A 122 19.29 -22.85 17.80
C ASP A 122 19.90 -24.14 17.21
N ALA A 123 20.25 -24.12 15.91
CA ALA A 123 20.86 -25.28 15.27
C ALA A 123 22.36 -25.44 15.61
N THR A 124 23.08 -24.34 15.80
CA THR A 124 24.55 -24.35 16.04
C THR A 124 24.92 -24.00 17.46
N GLY A 125 23.99 -23.46 18.26
CA GLY A 125 24.22 -22.95 19.61
C GLY A 125 25.09 -21.67 19.69
N LYS A 126 25.52 -21.12 18.55
CA LYS A 126 26.40 -19.95 18.48
C LYS A 126 25.58 -18.64 18.42
N TRP A 127 26.17 -17.56 18.93
CA TRP A 127 25.62 -16.22 18.81
C TRP A 127 26.03 -15.61 17.47
N GLU A 128 25.05 -15.14 16.72
CA GLU A 128 25.22 -14.54 15.41
C GLU A 128 24.58 -13.16 15.39
N LYS A 129 25.15 -12.22 14.60
CA LYS A 129 24.52 -10.93 14.33
C LYS A 129 23.50 -11.09 13.22
N VAL A 130 22.22 -10.86 13.55
CA VAL A 130 21.13 -10.92 12.57
C VAL A 130 20.57 -9.51 12.33
N PRO A 131 20.27 -9.15 11.07
CA PRO A 131 19.64 -7.87 10.77
C PRO A 131 18.18 -7.88 11.22
N PHE A 132 17.67 -6.71 11.56
CA PHE A 132 16.25 -6.49 11.83
C PHE A 132 15.86 -5.07 11.44
N TYR A 133 14.56 -4.87 11.12
CA TYR A 133 14.05 -3.56 10.80
C TYR A 133 13.78 -2.73 12.06
N THR A 134 14.09 -1.46 11.99
CA THR A 134 13.79 -0.45 13.00
C THR A 134 12.87 0.61 12.42
N VAL A 135 12.15 1.34 13.26
CA VAL A 135 11.36 2.50 12.86
C VAL A 135 12.19 3.76 13.03
N ASN A 136 12.22 4.59 11.99
CA ASN A 136 12.81 5.92 12.00
C ASN A 136 11.75 6.94 11.56
N ASP A 137 10.75 7.17 12.41
CA ASP A 137 9.65 8.08 12.10
C ASP A 137 9.98 9.50 12.58
N MET A 138 10.33 10.37 11.64
CA MET A 138 10.61 11.79 11.88
C MET A 138 9.34 12.62 12.14
N MET A 139 8.16 12.09 11.80
CA MET A 139 6.89 12.77 11.92
C MET A 139 5.84 11.80 12.51
N PRO A 140 5.71 11.72 13.84
CA PRO A 140 4.86 10.73 14.52
C PRO A 140 3.37 11.10 14.45
N LEU A 141 2.86 11.30 13.25
CA LEU A 141 1.43 11.38 12.95
C LEU A 141 0.90 9.97 12.65
N GLY A 142 -0.35 9.71 12.93
CA GLY A 142 -0.98 8.43 12.57
C GLY A 142 -0.85 8.15 11.06
N HIS A 143 -0.83 6.87 10.66
CA HIS A 143 -0.59 6.47 9.26
C HIS A 143 -1.56 7.13 8.28
N GLY A 144 -2.86 7.19 8.59
CA GLY A 144 -3.87 7.81 7.73
C GLY A 144 -3.62 9.28 7.45
N PRO A 145 -3.51 10.16 8.47
CA PRO A 145 -3.22 11.59 8.27
C PRO A 145 -1.91 11.82 7.51
N LYS A 146 -0.84 11.09 7.84
CA LYS A 146 0.46 11.22 7.19
C LYS A 146 0.40 10.79 5.72
N SER A 147 -0.26 9.68 5.41
CA SER A 147 -0.46 9.24 4.02
C SER A 147 -1.27 10.27 3.23
N ALA A 148 -2.38 10.77 3.79
CA ALA A 148 -3.17 11.82 3.16
C ALA A 148 -2.37 13.10 2.89
N MET A 149 -1.50 13.51 3.82
CA MET A 149 -0.62 14.67 3.63
C MET A 149 0.36 14.48 2.47
N ILE A 150 0.95 13.29 2.35
CA ILE A 150 1.86 12.97 1.23
C ILE A 150 1.10 13.00 -0.10
N ILE A 151 -0.04 12.32 -0.19
CA ILE A 151 -0.84 12.25 -1.42
C ILE A 151 -1.29 13.64 -1.86
N LYS A 152 -1.76 14.47 -0.93
CA LYS A 152 -2.22 15.85 -1.21
C LYS A 152 -1.15 16.80 -1.76
N GLN A 153 0.12 16.43 -1.68
CA GLN A 153 1.18 17.21 -2.34
C GLN A 153 1.18 17.03 -3.86
N TYR A 154 0.56 15.98 -4.36
CA TYR A 154 0.57 15.60 -5.77
C TYR A 154 -0.80 15.68 -6.41
N THR A 155 -1.84 15.21 -5.72
CA THR A 155 -3.20 15.11 -6.24
C THR A 155 -4.25 15.48 -5.20
N THR A 156 -5.50 15.65 -5.63
CA THR A 156 -6.63 15.92 -4.74
C THR A 156 -7.20 14.64 -4.16
N LEU A 157 -7.54 14.68 -2.87
CA LEU A 157 -8.40 13.72 -2.21
C LEU A 157 -9.80 14.34 -2.13
N THR A 158 -10.71 13.83 -2.87
CA THR A 158 -12.14 14.20 -2.79
C THR A 158 -12.87 13.17 -1.98
#